data_5c3fff12996d7dbfcdf2175d5d7a08ee
#
_entry.id   5c3fff12996d7dbfcdf2175d5d7a08ee
#
_cell.length_a   1.000
_cell.length_b   1.000
_cell.length_c   1.000
_cell.angle_alpha   90.00
_cell.angle_beta   90.00
_cell.angle_gamma   90.00
#
_symmetry.space_group_name_H-M   'P 1'
#
loop_
_entity.id
_entity.type
_entity.pdbx_description
1 polymer ?
#
loop_
_entity_poly.entity_id
_entity_poly.type
_entity_poly.pdbx_seq_one_letter_code
_entity_poly.pdbx_strand_id
1 'polypeptide(L)'
;SHFCSSVYDGFMRDYIQMPHDRLVKVPEGFDMRVASFSELVSVSVQSISRFEKFANSNRRRIGIWGDGNVGFITALMLHYLYPNAELYIFGTVEDKLNFFTFAKETFHVDAVPEGVSIDHAFECVGGPGSRPAISQMIDLIEPEGSISLMGVSENFVDINTRMVLEKGLNLFG
;
A
#
# COMPACT_ATOMS: atom_id res chain seq x y z
N SER A 1 0.44 -1.72 21.61
CA SER A 1 0.26 -0.31 21.27
C SER A 1 -1.18 0.09 21.48
N HIS A 2 -1.42 1.29 22.02
CA HIS A 2 -2.75 1.81 22.29
C HIS A 2 -3.03 2.92 21.27
N PHE A 3 -3.94 2.64 20.33
CA PHE A 3 -4.33 3.62 19.30
C PHE A 3 -5.68 4.26 19.65
N CYS A 4 -5.79 5.57 19.40
CA CYS A 4 -7.09 6.23 19.36
C CYS A 4 -7.91 5.64 18.20
N SER A 5 -9.21 5.58 18.36
CA SER A 5 -10.19 4.94 17.47
C SER A 5 -10.16 3.40 17.46
N SER A 6 -9.25 2.76 18.19
CA SER A 6 -9.20 1.30 18.29
C SER A 6 -9.30 0.80 19.73
N VAL A 7 -8.54 1.39 20.67
CA VAL A 7 -8.58 1.07 22.10
C VAL A 7 -9.23 2.19 22.92
N TYR A 8 -9.08 3.42 22.46
CA TYR A 8 -9.67 4.62 23.04
C TYR A 8 -10.55 5.33 22.03
N ASP A 9 -11.39 6.25 22.51
CA ASP A 9 -12.21 7.11 21.64
C ASP A 9 -11.35 7.83 20.60
N GLY A 10 -11.87 7.87 19.37
CA GLY A 10 -11.22 8.54 18.25
C GLY A 10 -11.46 10.05 18.21
N PHE A 11 -11.06 10.63 17.09
CA PHE A 11 -11.08 12.08 16.87
C PHE A 11 -12.34 12.59 16.14
N MET A 12 -13.33 11.75 15.87
CA MET A 12 -14.58 12.16 15.22
C MET A 12 -15.48 12.88 16.22
N ARG A 13 -15.07 14.11 16.61
CA ARG A 13 -15.75 14.99 17.56
C ARG A 13 -15.36 16.45 17.30
N ASP A 14 -16.18 17.40 17.76
CA ASP A 14 -15.96 18.84 17.54
C ASP A 14 -14.76 19.38 18.33
N TYR A 15 -14.52 18.82 19.53
CA TYR A 15 -13.43 19.23 20.43
C TYR A 15 -12.63 18.05 20.89
N ILE A 16 -11.31 18.17 20.84
CA ILE A 16 -10.36 17.19 21.36
C ILE A 16 -9.36 17.87 22.29
N GLN A 17 -8.88 17.14 23.27
CA GLN A 17 -7.77 17.56 24.11
C GLN A 17 -6.58 16.63 23.86
N MET A 18 -5.45 17.21 23.47
CA MET A 18 -4.21 16.46 23.22
C MET A 18 -3.01 17.22 23.78
N PRO A 19 -1.93 16.50 24.16
CA PRO A 19 -0.63 17.11 24.39
C PRO A 19 -0.15 17.88 23.16
N HIS A 20 0.41 19.07 23.36
CA HIS A 20 0.82 19.95 22.26
C HIS A 20 1.94 19.36 21.39
N ASP A 21 2.78 18.49 21.96
CA ASP A 21 3.87 17.77 21.27
C ASP A 21 3.36 16.67 20.30
N ARG A 22 2.07 16.40 20.33
CA ARG A 22 1.37 15.48 19.41
C ARG A 22 0.64 16.19 18.28
N LEU A 23 0.75 17.50 18.21
CA LEU A 23 0.09 18.32 17.21
C LEU A 23 1.11 18.98 16.28
N VAL A 24 0.81 18.93 14.99
CA VAL A 24 1.58 19.65 13.97
C VAL A 24 0.65 20.68 13.34
N LYS A 25 1.06 21.95 13.34
CA LYS A 25 0.29 23.00 12.71
C LYS A 25 0.32 22.85 11.20
N VAL A 26 -0.85 22.80 10.57
CA VAL A 26 -0.95 22.87 9.11
C VAL A 26 -0.50 24.26 8.65
N PRO A 27 0.36 24.39 7.62
CA PRO A 27 0.79 25.68 7.10
C PRO A 27 -0.38 26.57 6.69
N GLU A 28 -0.23 27.85 6.87
CA GLU A 28 -1.25 28.83 6.46
C GLU A 28 -1.45 28.80 4.94
N GLY A 29 -2.72 28.83 4.51
CA GLY A 29 -3.09 28.71 3.09
C GLY A 29 -3.11 27.31 2.51
N PHE A 30 -2.75 26.28 3.30
CA PHE A 30 -2.84 24.89 2.83
C PHE A 30 -4.30 24.42 2.76
N ASP A 31 -4.68 23.73 1.68
CA ASP A 31 -6.05 23.19 1.55
C ASP A 31 -6.29 22.11 2.62
N MET A 32 -7.23 22.36 3.52
CA MET A 32 -7.57 21.43 4.61
C MET A 32 -8.13 20.11 4.13
N ARG A 33 -8.73 20.05 2.93
CA ARG A 33 -9.19 18.79 2.32
C ARG A 33 -8.00 17.92 1.94
N VAL A 34 -6.93 18.51 1.43
CA VAL A 34 -5.67 17.81 1.14
C VAL A 34 -4.97 17.43 2.44
N ALA A 35 -4.93 18.35 3.43
CA ALA A 35 -4.33 18.09 4.73
C ALA A 35 -4.98 16.89 5.46
N SER A 36 -6.25 16.62 5.25
CA SER A 36 -6.96 15.48 5.87
C SER A 36 -6.39 14.11 5.46
N PHE A 37 -5.65 14.03 4.35
CA PHE A 37 -4.97 12.81 3.90
C PHE A 37 -3.58 12.62 4.52
N SER A 38 -3.10 13.54 5.36
CA SER A 38 -1.72 13.49 5.91
C SER A 38 -1.43 12.20 6.66
N GLU A 39 -2.42 11.62 7.35
CA GLU A 39 -2.25 10.35 8.04
C GLU A 39 -1.96 9.21 7.04
N LEU A 40 -2.76 9.08 5.99
CA LEU A 40 -2.56 8.08 4.94
C LEU A 40 -1.23 8.26 4.20
N VAL A 41 -0.82 9.52 3.97
CA VAL A 41 0.49 9.84 3.42
C VAL A 41 1.59 9.32 4.36
N SER A 42 1.45 9.51 5.68
CA SER A 42 2.44 9.05 6.66
C SER A 42 2.61 7.53 6.67
N VAL A 43 1.50 6.79 6.50
CA VAL A 43 1.52 5.32 6.37
C VAL A 43 2.27 4.91 5.10
N SER A 44 2.00 5.57 3.97
CA SER A 44 2.71 5.30 2.71
C SER A 44 4.19 5.64 2.80
N VAL A 45 4.57 6.78 3.44
CA VAL A 45 5.98 7.15 3.70
C VAL A 45 6.69 6.06 4.50
N GLN A 46 6.06 5.58 5.58
CA GLN A 46 6.64 4.54 6.42
C GLN A 46 6.87 3.25 5.63
N SER A 47 5.88 2.82 4.85
CA SER A 47 5.96 1.61 4.02
C SER A 47 7.07 1.73 2.97
N ILE A 48 7.15 2.86 2.26
CA ILE A 48 8.19 3.12 1.26
C ILE A 48 9.59 3.18 1.90
N SER A 49 9.73 3.80 3.07
CA SER A 49 11.00 3.83 3.79
C SER A 49 11.48 2.42 4.19
N ARG A 50 10.57 1.53 4.55
CA ARG A 50 10.90 0.13 4.79
C ARG A 50 11.23 -0.61 3.50
N PHE A 51 10.49 -0.35 2.43
CA PHE A 51 10.78 -0.86 1.10
C PHE A 51 12.20 -0.48 0.65
N GLU A 52 12.60 0.78 0.81
CA GLU A 52 13.96 1.24 0.49
C GLU A 52 15.05 0.48 1.26
N LYS A 53 14.75 0.09 2.50
CA LYS A 53 15.70 -0.59 3.38
C LYS A 53 15.80 -2.10 3.10
N PHE A 54 14.72 -2.76 2.73
CA PHE A 54 14.64 -4.22 2.69
C PHE A 54 14.51 -4.80 1.27
N ALA A 55 14.02 -4.02 0.30
CA ALA A 55 13.92 -4.47 -1.07
C ALA A 55 15.30 -4.47 -1.78
N ASN A 56 15.46 -5.40 -2.71
CA ASN A 56 16.62 -5.40 -3.57
C ASN A 56 16.64 -4.17 -4.53
N SER A 57 17.71 -4.02 -5.29
CA SER A 57 17.88 -2.85 -6.19
C SER A 57 17.08 -2.92 -7.49
N ASN A 58 16.50 -4.07 -7.85
CA ASN A 58 15.67 -4.20 -9.03
C ASN A 58 14.27 -3.67 -8.76
N ARG A 59 14.05 -2.38 -8.99
CA ARG A 59 12.78 -1.69 -8.72
C ARG A 59 12.10 -1.23 -10.00
N ARG A 60 12.09 -2.09 -11.01
CA ARG A 60 11.57 -1.73 -12.32
C ARG A 60 10.04 -1.86 -12.39
N ARG A 61 9.50 -2.98 -11.89
CA ARG A 61 8.08 -3.30 -11.95
C ARG A 61 7.53 -3.42 -10.53
N ILE A 62 6.67 -2.48 -10.16
CA ILE A 62 6.10 -2.43 -8.81
C ILE A 62 4.59 -2.60 -8.93
N GLY A 63 4.06 -3.64 -8.27
CA GLY A 63 2.62 -3.91 -8.16
C GLY A 63 2.01 -3.31 -6.91
N ILE A 64 0.84 -2.70 -7.03
CA ILE A 64 0.05 -2.18 -5.91
C ILE A 64 -1.32 -2.85 -5.94
N TRP A 65 -1.66 -3.59 -4.90
CA TRP A 65 -2.99 -4.18 -4.72
C TRP A 65 -3.83 -3.30 -3.82
N GLY A 66 -4.95 -2.84 -4.36
CA GLY A 66 -5.91 -1.98 -3.70
C GLY A 66 -6.15 -0.68 -4.46
N ASP A 67 -7.39 -0.48 -4.89
CA ASP A 67 -7.90 0.69 -5.62
C ASP A 67 -8.49 1.77 -4.70
N GLY A 68 -8.25 1.65 -3.38
CA GLY A 68 -8.67 2.62 -2.37
C GLY A 68 -7.67 3.76 -2.16
N ASN A 69 -7.97 4.62 -1.17
CA ASN A 69 -7.16 5.81 -0.87
C ASN A 69 -5.70 5.47 -0.54
N VAL A 70 -5.44 4.42 0.25
CA VAL A 70 -4.08 4.02 0.62
C VAL A 70 -3.31 3.56 -0.61
N GLY A 71 -3.93 2.71 -1.47
CA GLY A 71 -3.32 2.26 -2.71
C GLY A 71 -3.01 3.42 -3.66
N PHE A 72 -3.96 4.36 -3.82
CA PHE A 72 -3.75 5.53 -4.67
C PHE A 72 -2.60 6.42 -4.19
N ILE A 73 -2.58 6.76 -2.89
CA ILE A 73 -1.52 7.59 -2.31
C ILE A 73 -0.16 6.90 -2.40
N THR A 74 -0.10 5.60 -2.10
CA THR A 74 1.14 4.82 -2.20
C THR A 74 1.65 4.78 -3.64
N ALA A 75 0.77 4.51 -4.61
CA ALA A 75 1.11 4.50 -6.02
C ALA A 75 1.60 5.87 -6.52
N LEU A 76 0.90 6.95 -6.12
CA LEU A 76 1.29 8.31 -6.48
C LEU A 76 2.66 8.68 -5.92
N MET A 77 2.95 8.33 -4.68
CA MET A 77 4.26 8.56 -4.07
C MET A 77 5.35 7.76 -4.76
N LEU A 78 5.10 6.48 -5.08
CA LEU A 78 6.04 5.65 -5.83
C LEU A 78 6.31 6.22 -7.23
N HIS A 79 5.30 6.75 -7.90
CA HIS A 79 5.45 7.42 -9.19
C HIS A 79 6.42 8.60 -9.13
N TYR A 80 6.34 9.43 -8.08
CA TYR A 80 7.25 10.56 -7.92
C TYR A 80 8.65 10.17 -7.44
N LEU A 81 8.75 9.18 -6.55
CA LEU A 81 10.04 8.75 -5.99
C LEU A 81 10.83 7.85 -6.93
N TYR A 82 10.14 7.06 -7.76
CA TYR A 82 10.74 6.12 -8.71
C TYR A 82 10.22 6.36 -10.14
N PRO A 83 10.58 7.48 -10.78
CA PRO A 83 10.02 7.88 -12.07
C PRO A 83 10.33 6.90 -13.22
N ASN A 84 11.30 6.01 -13.04
CA ASN A 84 11.65 4.97 -14.01
C ASN A 84 10.98 3.62 -13.72
N ALA A 85 10.21 3.51 -12.62
CA ALA A 85 9.47 2.30 -12.30
C ALA A 85 8.17 2.23 -13.09
N GLU A 86 7.83 1.05 -13.56
CA GLU A 86 6.53 0.74 -14.15
C GLU A 86 5.59 0.31 -13.01
N LEU A 87 4.53 1.08 -12.78
CA LEU A 87 3.55 0.80 -11.74
C LEU A 87 2.37 0.02 -12.31
N TYR A 88 2.05 -1.10 -11.70
CA TYR A 88 0.93 -1.97 -12.04
C TYR A 88 -0.07 -1.96 -10.89
N ILE A 89 -1.31 -1.60 -11.17
CA ILE A 89 -2.35 -1.46 -10.15
C ILE A 89 -3.34 -2.61 -10.30
N PHE A 90 -3.64 -3.27 -9.18
CA PHE A 90 -4.57 -4.38 -9.12
C PHE A 90 -5.73 -3.99 -8.20
N GLY A 91 -6.95 -3.98 -8.73
CA GLY A 91 -8.13 -3.55 -8.02
C GLY A 91 -9.39 -4.33 -8.40
N THR A 92 -10.50 -3.98 -7.77
CA THR A 92 -11.81 -4.64 -7.98
C THR A 92 -12.86 -3.71 -8.53
N VAL A 93 -12.62 -2.38 -8.57
CA VAL A 93 -13.60 -1.40 -8.99
C VAL A 93 -13.05 -0.60 -10.16
N GLU A 94 -13.61 -0.82 -11.35
CA GLU A 94 -13.19 -0.23 -12.62
C GLU A 94 -13.10 1.31 -12.54
N ASP A 95 -14.14 1.97 -12.01
CA ASP A 95 -14.17 3.42 -11.88
C ASP A 95 -13.04 3.97 -11.01
N LYS A 96 -12.57 3.20 -10.01
CA LYS A 96 -11.44 3.60 -9.16
C LYS A 96 -10.11 3.38 -9.87
N LEU A 97 -9.97 2.27 -10.60
CA LEU A 97 -8.78 1.99 -11.40
C LEU A 97 -8.51 3.08 -12.43
N ASN A 98 -9.56 3.70 -12.99
CA ASN A 98 -9.46 4.80 -13.94
C ASN A 98 -8.80 6.08 -13.38
N PHE A 99 -8.69 6.23 -12.05
CA PHE A 99 -7.95 7.36 -11.44
C PHE A 99 -6.43 7.20 -11.50
N PHE A 100 -5.91 6.00 -11.69
CA PHE A 100 -4.46 5.74 -11.72
C PHE A 100 -3.83 6.04 -13.09
N THR A 101 -4.12 7.21 -13.63
CA THR A 101 -3.71 7.63 -15.00
C THR A 101 -2.19 7.69 -15.21
N PHE A 102 -1.42 7.70 -14.14
CA PHE A 102 0.05 7.71 -14.14
C PHE A 102 0.66 6.30 -14.08
N ALA A 103 -0.15 5.26 -13.86
CA ALA A 103 0.30 3.88 -13.85
C ALA A 103 0.63 3.39 -15.26
N LYS A 104 1.51 2.41 -15.36
CA LYS A 104 1.80 1.70 -16.60
C LYS A 104 0.57 0.95 -17.10
N GLU A 105 -0.11 0.27 -16.18
CA GLU A 105 -1.31 -0.50 -16.46
C GLU A 105 -2.13 -0.74 -15.21
N THR A 106 -3.44 -0.91 -15.36
CA THR A 106 -4.37 -1.25 -14.30
C THR A 106 -5.10 -2.54 -14.64
N PHE A 107 -5.30 -3.43 -13.66
CA PHE A 107 -5.94 -4.72 -13.85
C PHE A 107 -7.07 -4.94 -12.84
N HIS A 108 -8.18 -5.47 -13.31
CA HIS A 108 -9.11 -6.14 -12.42
C HIS A 108 -8.46 -7.43 -11.91
N VAL A 109 -8.51 -7.69 -10.60
CA VAL A 109 -7.80 -8.83 -9.98
C VAL A 109 -8.19 -10.20 -10.57
N ASP A 110 -9.43 -10.33 -11.08
CA ASP A 110 -9.91 -11.56 -11.71
C ASP A 110 -9.59 -11.68 -13.21
N ALA A 111 -8.94 -10.65 -13.80
CA ALA A 111 -8.68 -10.57 -15.23
C ALA A 111 -7.23 -10.18 -15.56
N VAL A 112 -6.30 -10.62 -14.73
CA VAL A 112 -4.86 -10.36 -14.95
C VAL A 112 -4.37 -11.25 -16.09
N PRO A 113 -3.77 -10.68 -17.16
CA PRO A 113 -3.25 -11.46 -18.27
C PRO A 113 -2.12 -12.41 -17.89
N GLU A 114 -1.97 -13.50 -18.61
CA GLU A 114 -0.79 -14.35 -18.50
C GLU A 114 0.49 -13.59 -18.85
N GLY A 115 1.58 -13.87 -18.13
CA GLY A 115 2.88 -13.27 -18.35
C GLY A 115 3.11 -11.92 -17.66
N VAL A 116 2.11 -11.39 -16.93
CA VAL A 116 2.34 -10.26 -16.03
C VAL A 116 3.24 -10.72 -14.89
N SER A 117 4.33 -9.99 -14.65
CA SER A 117 5.21 -10.24 -13.52
C SER A 117 5.71 -8.93 -12.92
N ILE A 118 6.00 -8.94 -11.62
CA ILE A 118 6.44 -7.78 -10.85
C ILE A 118 7.69 -8.11 -10.05
N ASP A 119 8.47 -7.09 -9.72
CA ASP A 119 9.67 -7.24 -8.90
C ASP A 119 9.35 -7.05 -7.40
N HIS A 120 8.40 -6.16 -7.09
CA HIS A 120 7.97 -5.84 -5.73
C HIS A 120 6.47 -5.56 -5.68
N ALA A 121 5.86 -5.77 -4.50
CA ALA A 121 4.44 -5.56 -4.27
C ALA A 121 4.14 -4.74 -3.01
N PHE A 122 3.05 -3.97 -3.06
CA PHE A 122 2.44 -3.29 -1.91
C PHE A 122 1.01 -3.79 -1.72
N GLU A 123 0.72 -4.36 -0.56
CA GLU A 123 -0.60 -4.82 -0.17
C GLU A 123 -1.35 -3.68 0.54
N CYS A 124 -2.31 -3.07 -0.14
CA CYS A 124 -3.10 -1.94 0.34
C CYS A 124 -4.60 -2.28 0.46
N VAL A 125 -4.94 -3.57 0.49
CA VAL A 125 -6.35 -4.04 0.47
C VAL A 125 -6.94 -4.07 1.87
N GLY A 126 -6.30 -4.82 2.78
CA GLY A 126 -6.81 -5.04 4.13
C GLY A 126 -8.05 -5.95 4.21
N GLY A 127 -8.44 -6.30 5.44
CA GLY A 127 -9.60 -7.11 5.72
C GLY A 127 -9.62 -8.47 5.02
N PRO A 128 -10.80 -8.99 4.63
CA PRO A 128 -10.91 -10.29 3.97
C PRO A 128 -10.21 -10.37 2.61
N GLY A 129 -9.98 -9.23 1.96
CA GLY A 129 -9.32 -9.13 0.66
C GLY A 129 -7.81 -9.35 0.71
N SER A 130 -7.16 -9.23 1.88
CA SER A 130 -5.71 -9.41 2.00
C SER A 130 -5.25 -10.81 1.59
N ARG A 131 -5.99 -11.85 1.96
CA ARG A 131 -5.61 -13.23 1.64
C ARG A 131 -5.50 -13.48 0.12
N PRO A 132 -6.54 -13.27 -0.70
CA PRO A 132 -6.43 -13.46 -2.14
C PRO A 132 -5.42 -12.49 -2.78
N ALA A 133 -5.31 -11.26 -2.30
CA ALA A 133 -4.32 -10.30 -2.79
C ALA A 133 -2.88 -10.79 -2.57
N ILE A 134 -2.54 -11.22 -1.35
CA ILE A 134 -1.20 -11.73 -1.03
C ILE A 134 -0.90 -13.01 -1.81
N SER A 135 -1.88 -13.91 -1.98
CA SER A 135 -1.70 -15.12 -2.81
C SER A 135 -1.33 -14.72 -4.25
N GLN A 136 -2.09 -13.80 -4.86
CA GLN A 136 -1.82 -13.34 -6.22
C GLN A 136 -0.47 -12.62 -6.33
N MET A 137 -0.08 -11.82 -5.32
CA MET A 137 1.26 -11.20 -5.27
C MET A 137 2.36 -12.27 -5.30
N ILE A 138 2.24 -13.31 -4.47
CA ILE A 138 3.22 -14.40 -4.40
C ILE A 138 3.32 -15.13 -5.74
N ASP A 139 2.20 -15.28 -6.46
CA ASP A 139 2.20 -15.92 -7.77
C ASP A 139 2.91 -15.08 -8.84
N LEU A 140 2.65 -13.77 -8.86
CA LEU A 140 3.13 -12.83 -9.89
C LEU A 140 4.54 -12.26 -9.63
N ILE A 141 5.02 -12.32 -8.38
CA ILE A 141 6.30 -11.72 -8.00
C ILE A 141 7.49 -12.59 -8.43
N GLU A 142 8.50 -11.94 -8.99
CA GLU A 142 9.77 -12.57 -9.35
C GLU A 142 10.57 -13.00 -8.10
N PRO A 143 11.48 -13.99 -8.25
CA PRO A 143 12.38 -14.37 -7.17
C PRO A 143 13.14 -13.19 -6.57
N GLU A 144 13.42 -13.25 -5.25
CA GLU A 144 14.06 -12.21 -4.45
C GLU A 144 13.25 -10.91 -4.33
N GLY A 145 11.99 -10.92 -4.78
CA GLY A 145 11.08 -9.82 -4.63
C GLY A 145 10.67 -9.54 -3.19
N SER A 146 9.98 -8.42 -2.97
CA SER A 146 9.48 -8.06 -1.64
C SER A 146 8.02 -7.67 -1.65
N ILE A 147 7.32 -8.01 -0.57
CA ILE A 147 5.93 -7.64 -0.35
C ILE A 147 5.85 -6.77 0.90
N SER A 148 5.40 -5.52 0.73
CA SER A 148 5.08 -4.63 1.84
C SER A 148 3.62 -4.78 2.23
N LEU A 149 3.36 -5.19 3.48
CA LEU A 149 2.03 -5.37 4.02
C LEU A 149 1.57 -4.08 4.68
N MET A 150 0.52 -3.48 4.16
CA MET A 150 -0.06 -2.23 4.65
C MET A 150 -1.51 -2.39 5.10
N GLY A 151 -2.21 -3.35 4.52
CA GLY A 151 -3.60 -3.64 4.84
C GLY A 151 -3.74 -4.28 6.23
N VAL A 152 -4.69 -3.78 7.01
CA VAL A 152 -4.99 -4.35 8.33
C VAL A 152 -6.06 -5.43 8.19
N SER A 153 -5.80 -6.62 8.72
CA SER A 153 -6.75 -7.73 8.79
C SER A 153 -7.05 -8.05 10.25
N GLU A 154 -8.34 -8.23 10.58
CA GLU A 154 -8.78 -8.65 11.92
C GLU A 154 -8.45 -10.12 12.20
N ASN A 155 -8.42 -10.94 11.17
CA ASN A 155 -8.16 -12.37 11.25
C ASN A 155 -6.77 -12.71 10.70
N PHE A 156 -6.28 -13.88 11.06
CA PHE A 156 -5.08 -14.44 10.49
C PHE A 156 -5.23 -14.60 8.97
N VAL A 157 -4.15 -14.30 8.24
CA VAL A 157 -4.08 -14.44 6.80
C VAL A 157 -3.13 -15.60 6.48
N ASP A 158 -3.66 -16.64 5.85
CA ASP A 158 -2.84 -17.75 5.37
C ASP A 158 -2.00 -17.32 4.18
N ILE A 159 -0.72 -17.65 4.21
CA ILE A 159 0.21 -17.41 3.11
C ILE A 159 0.88 -18.71 2.65
N ASN A 160 1.21 -18.80 1.38
CA ASN A 160 1.97 -19.91 0.81
C ASN A 160 3.46 -19.79 1.17
N THR A 161 3.81 -20.27 2.37
CA THR A 161 5.18 -20.22 2.89
C THR A 161 6.19 -21.00 2.05
N ARG A 162 5.73 -22.05 1.34
CA ARG A 162 6.59 -22.79 0.42
C ARG A 162 7.05 -21.88 -0.73
N MET A 163 6.13 -21.16 -1.37
CA MET A 163 6.49 -20.25 -2.46
C MET A 163 7.32 -19.05 -1.98
N VAL A 164 7.07 -18.56 -0.77
CA VAL A 164 7.92 -17.55 -0.12
C VAL A 164 9.35 -18.03 0.01
N LEU A 165 9.54 -19.29 0.45
CA LEU A 165 10.88 -19.91 0.56
C LEU A 165 11.51 -20.14 -0.82
N GLU A 166 10.79 -20.77 -1.76
CA GLU A 166 11.32 -21.12 -3.08
C GLU A 166 11.72 -19.90 -3.91
N LYS A 167 10.97 -18.80 -3.81
CA LYS A 167 11.30 -17.54 -4.48
C LYS A 167 12.22 -16.61 -3.67
N GLY A 168 12.55 -16.95 -2.41
CA GLY A 168 13.37 -16.11 -1.54
C GLY A 168 12.75 -14.74 -1.24
N LEU A 169 11.44 -14.68 -1.01
CA LEU A 169 10.71 -13.42 -0.85
C LEU A 169 10.93 -12.78 0.52
N ASN A 170 10.95 -11.45 0.54
CA ASN A 170 10.93 -10.65 1.75
C ASN A 170 9.51 -10.10 2.01
N LEU A 171 8.91 -10.46 3.15
CA LEU A 171 7.63 -9.91 3.60
C LEU A 171 7.87 -9.02 4.82
N PHE A 172 7.37 -7.79 4.78
CA PHE A 172 7.49 -6.83 5.88
C PHE A 172 6.29 -5.89 5.95
N GLY A 173 6.04 -5.31 7.14
CA GLY A 173 4.99 -4.32 7.39
C GLY A 173 5.42 -3.26 8.39
#